data_62d305a4e0cd3c07eff05c97cea67a6d
#
_entry.id   62d305a4e0cd3c07eff05c97cea67a6d
#
_cell.length_a   1.000
_cell.length_b   1.000
_cell.length_c   1.000
_cell.angle_alpha   90.00
_cell.angle_beta   90.00
_cell.angle_gamma   90.00
#
_symmetry.space_group_name_H-M   'P 1'
#
loop_
_entity.id
_entity.type
_entity.pdbx_description
1 polymer ?
#
loop_
_entity_poly.entity_id
_entity_poly.type
_entity_poly.pdbx_seq_one_letter_code
_entity_poly.pdbx_strand_id
1 'polypeptide(L)'
;MIKRLTDFRKKEDGVALVEFAVFLPLFVLSFFVIVEFSRTFFSYQGAVAGVRDAARYAARTYDPGLCIDANNGSGGTAIIGTAATPDISYGIIERNMVNEIAAMPENVRIVQVSTNYRCVVPSTAGTYRQAEVPIVMVFATIEITLPLGRILELNGRPLIPSITTVIGDESRVYGV
;
A
#
# COMPACT_ATOMS: atom_id res chain seq x y z
N MET A 1 -32.75 16.33 50.59
CA MET A 1 -32.08 15.95 49.30
C MET A 1 -30.67 16.53 49.17
N ILE A 2 -30.40 17.71 49.71
CA ILE A 2 -29.11 18.42 49.63
C ILE A 2 -27.98 17.72 50.43
N LYS A 3 -28.28 17.06 51.55
CA LYS A 3 -27.31 16.35 52.38
C LYS A 3 -26.63 15.17 51.68
N ARG A 4 -27.30 14.49 50.73
CA ARG A 4 -26.71 13.37 49.94
C ARG A 4 -25.68 13.83 48.92
N LEU A 5 -25.83 15.05 48.40
CA LEU A 5 -24.88 15.61 47.44
C LEU A 5 -23.57 16.08 48.10
N THR A 6 -23.62 16.51 49.36
CA THR A 6 -22.43 16.90 50.13
C THR A 6 -21.63 15.68 50.63
N ASP A 7 -22.28 14.53 50.88
CA ASP A 7 -21.60 13.29 51.25
C ASP A 7 -20.90 12.62 50.03
N PHE A 8 -21.45 12.79 48.83
CA PHE A 8 -20.81 12.34 47.60
C PHE A 8 -19.49 13.08 47.31
N ARG A 9 -19.41 14.35 47.67
CA ARG A 9 -18.25 15.22 47.48
C ARG A 9 -17.10 14.92 48.48
N LYS A 10 -17.35 14.18 49.53
CA LYS A 10 -16.38 13.80 50.58
C LYS A 10 -15.87 12.36 50.46
N LYS A 11 -16.43 11.55 49.56
CA LYS A 11 -15.99 10.18 49.36
C LYS A 11 -14.98 10.16 48.24
N GLU A 12 -13.78 9.66 48.51
CA GLU A 12 -12.68 9.50 47.57
C GLU A 12 -13.03 8.57 46.37
N ASP A 13 -14.03 7.72 46.55
CA ASP A 13 -14.59 6.85 45.49
C ASP A 13 -15.12 7.62 44.27
N GLY A 14 -15.57 8.89 44.43
CA GLY A 14 -16.01 9.73 43.32
C GLY A 14 -14.85 10.35 42.53
N VAL A 15 -13.69 10.53 43.14
CA VAL A 15 -12.52 11.14 42.49
C VAL A 15 -11.98 10.24 41.42
N ALA A 16 -11.83 8.93 41.69
CA ALA A 16 -11.37 7.94 40.71
C ALA A 16 -12.28 7.83 39.48
N LEU A 17 -13.61 7.98 39.67
CA LEU A 17 -14.57 7.98 38.59
C LEU A 17 -14.45 9.21 37.68
N VAL A 18 -14.22 10.38 38.27
CA VAL A 18 -14.00 11.64 37.53
C VAL A 18 -12.66 11.56 36.76
N GLU A 19 -11.62 11.06 37.40
CA GLU A 19 -10.31 10.87 36.78
C GLU A 19 -10.39 9.89 35.57
N PHE A 20 -11.07 8.77 35.75
CA PHE A 20 -11.32 7.82 34.66
C PHE A 20 -12.14 8.46 33.52
N ALA A 21 -13.17 9.25 33.84
CA ALA A 21 -14.01 9.92 32.84
C ALA A 21 -13.24 10.94 32.00
N VAL A 22 -12.19 11.57 32.57
CA VAL A 22 -11.31 12.50 31.85
C VAL A 22 -10.33 11.71 30.94
N PHE A 23 -9.79 10.59 31.40
CA PHE A 23 -8.84 9.78 30.61
C PHE A 23 -9.54 8.93 29.55
N LEU A 24 -10.80 8.54 29.75
CA LEU A 24 -11.53 7.66 28.84
C LEU A 24 -11.57 8.18 27.38
N PRO A 25 -11.90 9.44 27.08
CA PRO A 25 -11.90 9.95 25.70
C PRO A 25 -10.53 9.85 25.04
N LEU A 26 -9.45 10.14 25.78
CA LEU A 26 -8.08 10.08 25.27
C LEU A 26 -7.66 8.63 24.99
N PHE A 27 -8.06 7.70 25.86
CA PHE A 27 -7.83 6.27 25.67
C PHE A 27 -8.58 5.73 24.45
N VAL A 28 -9.85 6.09 24.29
CA VAL A 28 -10.67 5.70 23.13
C VAL A 28 -10.08 6.26 21.83
N LEU A 29 -9.64 7.52 21.83
CA LEU A 29 -9.00 8.14 20.68
C LEU A 29 -7.72 7.38 20.30
N SER A 30 -6.85 7.07 21.28
CA SER A 30 -5.62 6.33 21.01
C SER A 30 -5.89 4.93 20.45
N PHE A 31 -6.93 4.25 20.94
CA PHE A 31 -7.36 2.96 20.43
C PHE A 31 -7.78 3.03 18.94
N PHE A 32 -8.58 4.03 18.57
CA PHE A 32 -8.98 4.23 17.17
C PHE A 32 -7.78 4.51 16.26
N VAL A 33 -6.82 5.33 16.72
CA VAL A 33 -5.58 5.60 15.98
C VAL A 33 -4.81 4.30 15.71
N ILE A 34 -4.64 3.44 16.73
CA ILE A 34 -3.93 2.16 16.58
C ILE A 34 -4.63 1.25 15.58
N VAL A 35 -5.95 1.14 15.66
CA VAL A 35 -6.76 0.31 14.74
C VAL A 35 -6.63 0.82 13.31
N GLU A 36 -6.69 2.13 13.10
CA GLU A 36 -6.55 2.74 11.78
C GLU A 36 -5.18 2.50 11.16
N PHE A 37 -4.12 2.72 11.93
CA PHE A 37 -2.76 2.40 11.47
C PHE A 37 -2.58 0.92 11.15
N SER A 38 -3.12 0.03 11.96
CA SER A 38 -3.04 -1.42 11.73
C SER A 38 -3.71 -1.79 10.40
N ARG A 39 -4.91 -1.29 10.14
CA ARG A 39 -5.62 -1.54 8.87
C ARG A 39 -4.85 -1.01 7.66
N THR A 40 -4.32 0.20 7.74
CA THR A 40 -3.50 0.80 6.68
C THR A 40 -2.23 -0.02 6.43
N PHE A 41 -1.58 -0.48 7.48
CA PHE A 41 -0.37 -1.29 7.39
C PHE A 41 -0.62 -2.64 6.70
N PHE A 42 -1.71 -3.34 7.05
CA PHE A 42 -2.08 -4.60 6.37
C PHE A 42 -2.36 -4.39 4.88
N SER A 43 -3.08 -3.33 4.53
CA SER A 43 -3.36 -3.01 3.12
C SER A 43 -2.08 -2.67 2.35
N TYR A 44 -1.14 -1.96 2.98
CA TYR A 44 0.17 -1.68 2.41
C TYR A 44 0.97 -2.96 2.15
N GLN A 45 0.98 -3.90 3.11
CA GLN A 45 1.64 -5.20 2.94
C GLN A 45 1.01 -6.02 1.81
N GLY A 46 -0.32 -6.00 1.69
CA GLY A 46 -1.03 -6.61 0.57
C GLY A 46 -0.60 -6.03 -0.78
N ALA A 47 -0.47 -4.70 -0.87
CA ALA A 47 0.02 -4.03 -2.07
C ALA A 47 1.46 -4.45 -2.42
N VAL A 48 2.37 -4.50 -1.44
CA VAL A 48 3.75 -4.96 -1.63
C VAL A 48 3.81 -6.40 -2.13
N ALA A 49 3.03 -7.29 -1.51
CA ALA A 49 2.93 -8.69 -1.95
C ALA A 49 2.39 -8.78 -3.39
N GLY A 50 1.35 -8.00 -3.69
CA GLY A 50 0.75 -7.94 -5.02
C GLY A 50 1.72 -7.47 -6.11
N VAL A 51 2.54 -6.45 -5.83
CA VAL A 51 3.56 -5.96 -6.77
C VAL A 51 4.62 -7.04 -7.04
N ARG A 52 5.05 -7.78 -6.01
CA ARG A 52 5.96 -8.92 -6.18
C ARG A 52 5.37 -10.02 -7.04
N ASP A 53 4.13 -10.37 -6.81
CA ASP A 53 3.45 -11.41 -7.59
C ASP A 53 3.21 -10.96 -9.03
N ALA A 54 2.87 -9.69 -9.25
CA ALA A 54 2.75 -9.10 -10.58
C ALA A 54 4.09 -9.12 -11.34
N ALA A 55 5.20 -8.76 -10.68
CA ALA A 55 6.53 -8.83 -11.27
C ALA A 55 6.94 -10.25 -11.64
N ARG A 56 6.64 -11.23 -10.79
CA ARG A 56 6.90 -12.66 -11.08
C ARG A 56 6.03 -13.19 -12.21
N TYR A 57 4.76 -12.77 -12.26
CA TYR A 57 3.85 -13.14 -13.34
C TYR A 57 4.35 -12.57 -14.67
N ALA A 58 4.67 -11.26 -14.70
CA ALA A 58 5.23 -10.61 -15.87
C ALA A 58 6.52 -11.29 -16.33
N ALA A 59 7.43 -11.64 -15.41
CA ALA A 59 8.67 -12.34 -15.74
C ALA A 59 8.49 -13.72 -16.39
N ARG A 60 7.33 -14.35 -16.21
CA ARG A 60 6.99 -15.63 -16.87
C ARG A 60 6.30 -15.45 -18.22
N THR A 61 5.57 -14.36 -18.40
CA THR A 61 4.76 -14.11 -19.60
C THR A 61 5.50 -13.35 -20.69
N TYR A 62 6.53 -12.58 -20.32
CA TYR A 62 7.36 -11.86 -21.28
C TYR A 62 8.33 -12.79 -22.01
N ASP A 63 8.59 -12.48 -23.29
CA ASP A 63 9.56 -13.23 -24.11
C ASP A 63 10.99 -12.99 -23.60
N PRO A 64 11.77 -14.06 -23.35
CA PRO A 64 13.20 -13.93 -23.00
C PRO A 64 14.04 -13.26 -24.11
N GLY A 65 13.56 -13.30 -25.36
CA GLY A 65 14.22 -12.70 -26.52
C GLY A 65 14.09 -11.19 -26.65
N LEU A 66 13.32 -10.52 -25.77
CA LEU A 66 13.08 -9.07 -25.83
C LEU A 66 14.34 -8.22 -25.94
N CYS A 67 15.46 -8.67 -25.39
CA CYS A 67 16.72 -7.95 -25.43
C CYS A 67 17.58 -8.28 -26.66
N ILE A 68 17.25 -9.33 -27.42
CA ILE A 68 18.02 -9.74 -28.62
C ILE A 68 17.67 -8.83 -29.80
N ASP A 69 16.39 -8.42 -29.89
CA ASP A 69 15.89 -7.56 -30.98
C ASP A 69 16.04 -6.08 -30.67
N ALA A 70 16.22 -5.72 -29.40
CA ALA A 70 16.43 -4.35 -28.95
C ALA A 70 17.89 -3.92 -29.18
N ASN A 71 18.21 -3.47 -30.39
CA ASN A 71 19.53 -2.95 -30.80
C ASN A 71 20.09 -1.81 -29.94
N ASN A 72 19.53 -1.48 -28.78
CA ASN A 72 19.94 -0.33 -27.96
C ASN A 72 19.46 -0.42 -26.52
N GLY A 73 19.62 -1.43 -25.75
CA GLY A 73 19.51 -1.31 -24.26
C GLY A 73 18.26 -0.57 -23.71
N SER A 74 17.36 -0.18 -24.59
CA SER A 74 16.20 0.65 -24.31
C SER A 74 15.08 -0.24 -23.84
N GLY A 75 14.65 -0.04 -22.60
CA GLY A 75 13.48 -0.67 -22.06
C GLY A 75 12.24 -0.41 -22.93
N GLY A 76 11.34 -1.39 -22.98
CA GLY A 76 10.10 -1.29 -23.74
C GLY A 76 9.17 -0.21 -23.21
N THR A 77 8.16 0.09 -24.01
CA THR A 77 7.10 1.01 -23.64
C THR A 77 6.39 0.52 -22.37
N ALA A 78 6.21 1.41 -21.41
CA ALA A 78 5.46 1.11 -20.20
C ALA A 78 4.01 0.74 -20.52
N ILE A 79 3.54 -0.40 -20.02
CA ILE A 79 2.12 -0.73 -19.98
C ILE A 79 1.55 -0.10 -18.72
N ILE A 80 0.52 0.74 -18.89
CA ILE A 80 -0.09 1.46 -17.78
C ILE A 80 -1.48 0.89 -17.52
N GLY A 81 -1.68 0.38 -16.32
CA GLY A 81 -2.98 -0.04 -15.80
C GLY A 81 -3.53 0.95 -14.77
N THR A 82 -4.82 1.27 -14.88
CA THR A 82 -5.55 2.10 -13.92
C THR A 82 -6.86 1.41 -13.56
N ALA A 83 -7.59 1.93 -12.56
CA ALA A 83 -8.92 1.40 -12.24
C ALA A 83 -9.92 1.49 -13.42
N ALA A 84 -9.75 2.45 -14.32
CA ALA A 84 -10.60 2.61 -15.51
C ALA A 84 -10.18 1.70 -16.67
N THR A 85 -8.88 1.42 -16.79
CA THR A 85 -8.29 0.55 -17.81
C THR A 85 -7.30 -0.41 -17.14
N PRO A 86 -7.82 -1.42 -16.40
CA PRO A 86 -6.97 -2.33 -15.65
C PRO A 86 -6.18 -3.22 -16.61
N ASP A 87 -4.87 -3.33 -16.38
CA ASP A 87 -4.02 -4.35 -16.96
C ASP A 87 -3.93 -5.58 -16.04
N ILE A 88 -3.22 -6.62 -16.48
CA ILE A 88 -3.08 -7.86 -15.70
C ILE A 88 -2.35 -7.59 -14.39
N SER A 89 -1.31 -6.75 -14.40
CA SER A 89 -0.56 -6.38 -13.20
C SER A 89 -1.43 -5.65 -12.18
N TYR A 90 -2.29 -4.73 -12.63
CA TYR A 90 -3.27 -4.06 -11.79
C TYR A 90 -4.21 -5.07 -11.11
N GLY A 91 -4.77 -6.00 -11.89
CA GLY A 91 -5.69 -7.02 -11.36
C GLY A 91 -5.04 -7.97 -10.34
N ILE A 92 -3.74 -8.29 -10.49
CA ILE A 92 -3.00 -9.10 -9.52
C ILE A 92 -2.82 -8.34 -8.21
N ILE A 93 -2.40 -7.07 -8.28
CA ILE A 93 -2.18 -6.23 -7.09
C ILE A 93 -3.50 -6.00 -6.35
N GLU A 94 -4.56 -5.63 -7.08
CA GLU A 94 -5.90 -5.44 -6.52
C GLU A 94 -6.38 -6.69 -5.76
N ARG A 95 -6.23 -7.87 -6.37
CA ARG A 95 -6.62 -9.14 -5.75
C ARG A 95 -5.87 -9.43 -4.46
N ASN A 96 -4.56 -9.15 -4.41
CA ASN A 96 -3.77 -9.33 -3.20
C ASN A 96 -4.15 -8.34 -2.10
N MET A 97 -4.57 -7.13 -2.44
CA MET A 97 -5.06 -6.15 -1.47
C MET A 97 -6.44 -6.51 -0.90
N VAL A 98 -7.28 -7.18 -1.71
CA VAL A 98 -8.68 -7.55 -1.32
C VAL A 98 -8.73 -8.88 -0.56
N ASN A 99 -7.81 -9.82 -0.81
CA ASN A 99 -7.93 -11.21 -0.37
C ASN A 99 -7.88 -11.44 1.14
N GLU A 100 -7.41 -10.50 1.94
CA GLU A 100 -7.32 -10.73 3.40
C GLU A 100 -8.46 -10.08 4.20
N ILE A 101 -9.16 -9.13 3.64
CA ILE A 101 -10.30 -8.48 4.30
C ILE A 101 -11.35 -8.22 3.23
N ALA A 102 -12.40 -8.96 3.17
CA ALA A 102 -13.50 -9.03 2.18
C ALA A 102 -14.00 -7.72 1.50
N ALA A 103 -13.29 -6.63 1.62
CA ALA A 103 -13.46 -5.38 0.89
C ALA A 103 -12.12 -4.63 0.91
N MET A 104 -11.73 -4.00 -0.21
CA MET A 104 -10.67 -2.99 -0.19
C MET A 104 -10.96 -2.01 0.94
N PRO A 105 -10.03 -1.77 1.88
CA PRO A 105 -10.24 -0.71 2.83
C PRO A 105 -10.32 0.60 2.02
N GLU A 106 -11.39 1.36 2.22
CA GLU A 106 -11.63 2.64 1.53
C GLU A 106 -10.48 3.65 1.67
N ASN A 107 -9.55 3.36 2.57
CA ASN A 107 -8.42 4.20 2.90
C ASN A 107 -7.15 3.96 2.07
N VAL A 108 -7.08 2.88 1.27
CA VAL A 108 -5.94 2.61 0.38
C VAL A 108 -6.46 2.24 -1.01
N ARG A 109 -6.05 2.98 -2.03
CA ARG A 109 -6.43 2.69 -3.41
C ARG A 109 -5.22 2.69 -4.34
N ILE A 110 -5.31 1.89 -5.39
CA ILE A 110 -4.34 1.89 -6.48
C ILE A 110 -4.71 3.03 -7.43
N VAL A 111 -3.78 3.95 -7.65
CA VAL A 111 -3.94 5.05 -8.61
C VAL A 111 -3.55 4.58 -10.00
N GLN A 112 -2.37 3.96 -10.08
CA GLN A 112 -1.77 3.54 -11.35
C GLN A 112 -0.78 2.39 -11.10
N VAL A 113 -0.72 1.48 -12.05
CA VAL A 113 0.33 0.45 -12.14
C VAL A 113 1.05 0.63 -13.47
N SER A 114 2.38 0.57 -13.45
CA SER A 114 3.19 0.60 -14.67
C SER A 114 4.11 -0.61 -14.71
N THR A 115 4.10 -1.31 -15.84
CA THR A 115 4.96 -2.47 -16.10
C THR A 115 5.93 -2.13 -17.22
N ASN A 116 7.22 -2.19 -16.94
CA ASN A 116 8.31 -1.90 -17.86
C ASN A 116 9.28 -3.05 -17.91
N TYR A 117 10.17 -3.07 -18.89
CA TYR A 117 11.35 -3.95 -18.88
C TYR A 117 12.63 -3.17 -19.22
N ARG A 118 13.75 -3.66 -18.73
CA ARG A 118 15.08 -3.19 -19.09
C ARG A 118 15.98 -4.35 -19.42
N CYS A 119 16.93 -4.13 -20.34
CA CYS A 119 17.95 -5.09 -20.68
C CYS A 119 19.23 -4.81 -19.87
N VAL A 120 19.75 -5.82 -19.21
CA VAL A 120 20.94 -5.71 -18.36
C VAL A 120 22.02 -6.63 -18.90
N VAL A 121 23.21 -6.06 -19.17
CA VAL A 121 24.40 -6.83 -19.50
C VAL A 121 25.01 -7.34 -18.19
N PRO A 122 25.19 -8.66 -18.01
CA PRO A 122 25.86 -9.19 -16.82
C PRO A 122 27.29 -8.66 -16.71
N SER A 123 27.66 -8.10 -15.57
CA SER A 123 28.97 -7.50 -15.32
C SER A 123 30.10 -8.52 -15.14
N THR A 124 29.78 -9.79 -15.00
CA THR A 124 30.75 -10.89 -14.85
C THR A 124 30.99 -11.57 -16.18
N ALA A 125 32.25 -11.67 -16.58
CA ALA A 125 32.72 -12.37 -17.76
C ALA A 125 32.55 -13.90 -17.60
N GLY A 126 31.31 -14.36 -17.48
CA GLY A 126 30.93 -15.77 -17.56
C GLY A 126 30.28 -16.04 -18.89
N THR A 127 30.41 -17.25 -19.39
CA THR A 127 29.76 -17.70 -20.64
C THR A 127 28.26 -17.89 -20.38
N TYR A 128 27.51 -16.77 -20.39
CA TYR A 128 26.06 -16.83 -20.36
C TYR A 128 25.51 -17.13 -21.75
N ARG A 129 24.42 -17.89 -21.84
CA ARG A 129 23.76 -18.21 -23.12
C ARG A 129 23.21 -16.97 -23.83
N GLN A 130 23.00 -15.88 -23.11
CA GLN A 130 22.51 -14.60 -23.63
C GLN A 130 23.40 -13.48 -23.15
N ALA A 131 23.77 -12.57 -24.08
CA ALA A 131 24.58 -11.41 -23.76
C ALA A 131 23.85 -10.38 -22.90
N GLU A 132 22.54 -10.30 -23.04
CA GLU A 132 21.67 -9.38 -22.31
C GLU A 132 20.51 -10.14 -21.69
N VAL A 133 20.09 -9.69 -20.51
CA VAL A 133 19.02 -10.33 -19.74
C VAL A 133 17.90 -9.32 -19.53
N PRO A 134 16.66 -9.63 -19.97
CA PRO A 134 15.52 -8.79 -19.68
C PRO A 134 15.10 -8.90 -18.21
N ILE A 135 14.91 -7.73 -17.57
CA ILE A 135 14.38 -7.59 -16.22
C ILE A 135 13.08 -6.80 -16.34
N VAL A 136 11.99 -7.39 -15.90
CA VAL A 136 10.70 -6.71 -15.81
C VAL A 136 10.61 -6.00 -14.47
N MET A 137 10.10 -4.78 -14.51
CA MET A 137 9.86 -3.91 -13.35
C MET A 137 8.37 -3.58 -13.30
N VAL A 138 7.76 -3.76 -12.15
CA VAL A 138 6.37 -3.36 -11.89
C VAL A 138 6.37 -2.31 -10.79
N PHE A 139 5.74 -1.18 -11.06
CA PHE A 139 5.56 -0.08 -10.11
C PHE A 139 4.07 0.17 -9.90
N ALA A 140 3.65 0.24 -8.64
CA ALA A 140 2.30 0.63 -8.27
C ALA A 140 2.33 1.94 -7.50
N THR A 141 1.57 2.91 -7.97
CA THR A 141 1.30 4.15 -7.23
C THR A 141 0.04 3.94 -6.41
N ILE A 142 0.16 4.00 -5.10
CA ILE A 142 -0.95 3.87 -4.17
C ILE A 142 -1.20 5.19 -3.45
N GLU A 143 -2.47 5.49 -3.20
CA GLU A 143 -2.90 6.61 -2.40
C GLU A 143 -3.51 6.09 -1.10
N ILE A 144 -3.05 6.64 0.02
CA ILE A 144 -3.48 6.30 1.37
C ILE A 144 -4.22 7.51 1.93
N THR A 145 -5.49 7.32 2.27
CA THR A 145 -6.32 8.32 2.94
C THR A 145 -6.60 7.86 4.36
N LEU A 146 -6.26 8.68 5.34
CA LEU A 146 -6.51 8.38 6.75
C LEU A 146 -7.91 8.85 7.14
N PRO A 147 -8.84 7.95 7.55
CA PRO A 147 -10.21 8.32 7.94
C PRO A 147 -10.28 9.36 9.05
N LEU A 148 -9.39 9.30 10.05
CA LEU A 148 -9.28 10.32 11.11
C LEU A 148 -8.91 11.69 10.54
N GLY A 149 -8.12 11.74 9.47
CA GLY A 149 -7.80 12.99 8.78
C GLY A 149 -9.01 13.66 8.14
N ARG A 150 -10.03 12.87 7.74
CA ARG A 150 -11.31 13.37 7.19
C ARG A 150 -12.25 13.89 8.28
N ILE A 151 -12.17 13.33 9.50
CA ILE A 151 -12.97 13.80 10.64
C ILE A 151 -12.41 15.13 11.17
N LEU A 152 -11.10 15.34 11.09
CA LEU A 152 -10.41 16.54 11.48
C LEU A 152 -10.29 17.50 10.30
N GLU A 153 -11.41 18.09 9.87
CA GLU A 153 -11.43 19.12 8.83
C GLU A 153 -11.40 20.51 9.46
N LEU A 154 -10.49 21.35 9.01
CA LEU A 154 -10.47 22.76 9.35
C LEU A 154 -10.78 23.58 8.08
N ASN A 155 -11.85 24.38 8.09
CA ASN A 155 -12.28 25.18 6.95
C ASN A 155 -12.52 24.38 5.65
N GLY A 156 -13.06 23.14 5.74
CA GLY A 156 -13.35 22.30 4.58
C GLY A 156 -12.09 21.66 3.96
N ARG A 157 -10.95 21.67 4.65
CA ARG A 157 -9.73 20.98 4.25
C ARG A 157 -9.37 19.94 5.29
N PRO A 158 -9.07 18.68 4.87
CA PRO A 158 -8.57 17.68 5.80
C PRO A 158 -7.25 18.14 6.40
N LEU A 159 -7.11 18.01 7.72
CA LEU A 159 -5.87 18.34 8.43
C LEU A 159 -4.70 17.44 7.98
N ILE A 160 -5.01 16.23 7.60
CA ILE A 160 -4.04 15.25 7.10
C ILE A 160 -4.40 14.96 5.64
N PRO A 161 -3.60 15.42 4.67
CA PRO A 161 -3.81 15.12 3.26
C PRO A 161 -3.58 13.63 2.97
N SER A 162 -4.09 13.15 1.83
CA SER A 162 -3.75 11.81 1.35
C SER A 162 -2.25 11.70 1.08
N ILE A 163 -1.69 10.53 1.38
CA ILE A 163 -0.28 10.21 1.17
C ILE A 163 -0.20 9.35 -0.08
N THR A 164 0.54 9.82 -1.09
CA THR A 164 0.83 9.03 -2.29
C THR A 164 2.22 8.44 -2.18
N THR A 165 2.34 7.13 -2.39
CA THR A 165 3.62 6.42 -2.40
C THR A 165 3.71 5.48 -3.59
N VAL A 166 4.95 5.18 -4.02
CA VAL A 166 5.24 4.25 -5.11
C VAL A 166 5.93 3.03 -4.53
N ILE A 167 5.39 1.85 -4.87
CA ILE A 167 5.97 0.55 -4.53
C ILE A 167 6.44 -0.08 -5.83
N GLY A 168 7.66 -0.59 -5.87
CA GLY A 168 8.21 -1.27 -7.04
C GLY A 168 8.88 -2.58 -6.68
N ASP A 169 8.84 -3.53 -7.60
CA ASP A 169 9.61 -4.76 -7.56
C ASP A 169 10.08 -5.14 -8.97
N GLU A 170 11.16 -5.91 -9.04
CA GLU A 170 11.73 -6.35 -10.30
C GLU A 170 11.95 -7.86 -10.31
N SER A 171 11.79 -8.46 -11.48
CA SER A 171 12.01 -9.88 -11.67
C SER A 171 12.68 -10.15 -13.03
N ARG A 172 13.62 -11.10 -13.04
CA ARG A 172 14.26 -11.55 -14.28
C ARG A 172 13.28 -12.35 -15.12
N VAL A 173 13.25 -12.09 -16.44
CA VAL A 173 12.43 -12.87 -17.38
C VAL A 173 13.06 -14.24 -17.61
N TYR A 174 12.26 -15.27 -17.42
CA TYR A 174 12.69 -16.66 -17.64
C TYR A 174 12.06 -17.28 -18.90
N GLY A 175 10.94 -16.69 -19.36
CA GLY A 175 10.11 -17.29 -20.42
C GLY A 175 9.42 -18.59 -19.97
N VAL A 176 8.46 -19.03 -20.72
CA VAL A 176 7.79 -20.34 -20.59
C VAL A 176 8.51 -21.35 -21.48
#